data_c19c45bdbacceca6b1a9cc26425bba19
#
_entry.id   c19c45bdbacceca6b1a9cc26425bba19
#
_cell.length_a   1.000
_cell.length_b   1.000
_cell.length_c   1.000
_cell.angle_alpha   90.00
_cell.angle_beta   90.00
_cell.angle_gamma   90.00
#
_symmetry.space_group_name_H-M   'P 1'
#
loop_
_entity.id
_entity.type
_entity.pdbx_description
1 polymer ?
#
loop_
_entity_poly.entity_id
_entity_poly.type
_entity_poly.pdbx_seq_one_letter_code
_entity_poly.pdbx_strand_id
1 'polypeptide(L)'
;PAERLAYMLDDADPVALLTQAGRHELQTDALPVILLDTADFSTLSETNPDIAGLDAHHLAYVIYTSGSTGKPKGVMNSHRGLCNRLVWMQ
;
A
#
# COMPACT_ATOMS: atom_id res chain seq x y z
N PRO A 1 17.25 -2.02 0.26
CA PRO A 1 18.13 -0.94 -0.24
C PRO A 1 17.33 0.31 -0.61
N ALA A 2 17.90 1.47 -0.39
CA ALA A 2 17.22 2.74 -0.61
C ALA A 2 16.84 2.95 -2.08
N GLU A 3 17.65 2.51 -3.01
CA GLU A 3 17.38 2.66 -4.45
C GLU A 3 16.13 1.88 -4.86
N ARG A 4 15.96 0.68 -4.33
CA ARG A 4 14.79 -0.15 -4.61
C ARG A 4 13.53 0.49 -4.08
N LEU A 5 13.58 1.01 -2.85
CA LEU A 5 12.44 1.69 -2.24
C LEU A 5 12.07 2.97 -2.99
N ALA A 6 13.07 3.74 -3.41
CA ALA A 6 12.83 4.95 -4.19
C ALA A 6 12.16 4.62 -5.53
N TYR A 7 12.58 3.56 -6.19
CA TYR A 7 11.95 3.11 -7.43
C TYR A 7 10.49 2.72 -7.21
N MET A 8 10.21 1.96 -6.15
CA MET A 8 8.85 1.51 -5.85
C MET A 8 7.92 2.68 -5.54
N LEU A 9 8.41 3.67 -4.79
CA LEU A 9 7.63 4.86 -4.47
C LEU A 9 7.33 5.69 -5.73
N ASP A 10 8.31 5.84 -6.61
CA ASP A 10 8.12 6.56 -7.86
C ASP A 10 7.13 5.85 -8.78
N ASP A 11 7.27 4.54 -8.91
CA ASP A 11 6.41 3.72 -9.78
C ASP A 11 4.98 3.64 -9.26
N ALA A 12 4.79 3.46 -7.97
CA ALA A 12 3.46 3.32 -7.37
C ALA A 12 2.73 4.65 -7.23
N ASP A 13 3.45 5.76 -7.10
CA ASP A 13 2.89 7.10 -6.91
C ASP A 13 1.83 7.13 -5.80
N PRO A 14 2.18 6.73 -4.57
CA PRO A 14 1.20 6.66 -3.49
C PRO A 14 0.81 8.04 -2.97
N VAL A 15 -0.33 8.12 -2.29
CA VAL A 15 -0.78 9.37 -1.65
C VAL A 15 -0.21 9.54 -0.24
N ALA A 16 0.27 8.47 0.36
CA ALA A 16 0.87 8.49 1.70
C ALA A 16 1.75 7.26 1.90
N LEU A 17 2.68 7.35 2.84
CA LEU A 17 3.57 6.25 3.21
C LEU A 17 3.29 5.85 4.65
N LEU A 18 2.99 4.57 4.88
CA LEU A 18 2.80 4.01 6.21
C LEU A 18 4.06 3.25 6.60
N THR A 19 4.65 3.59 7.73
CA THR A 19 5.90 2.97 8.17
C THR A 19 6.02 3.03 9.69
N GLN A 20 7.17 2.65 10.21
CA GLN A 20 7.49 2.70 11.64
C GLN A 20 8.60 3.70 11.89
N ALA A 21 8.65 4.24 13.12
CA ALA A 21 9.73 5.13 13.53
C ALA A 21 11.08 4.43 13.39
N GLY A 22 12.10 5.18 12.97
CA GLY A 22 13.46 4.64 12.82
C GLY A 22 13.76 4.02 11.47
N ARG A 23 12.84 4.00 10.55
CA ARG A 23 13.06 3.51 9.18
C ARG A 23 13.66 4.60 8.31
N HIS A 24 14.96 4.77 8.42
CA HIS A 24 15.67 5.87 7.76
C HIS A 24 15.76 5.72 6.24
N GLU A 25 15.70 4.49 5.73
CA GLU A 25 15.73 4.22 4.30
C GLU A 25 14.50 4.71 3.55
N LEU A 26 13.44 5.05 4.29
CA LEU A 26 12.19 5.54 3.71
C LEU A 26 12.00 7.05 3.90
N GLN A 27 13.08 7.79 4.13
CA GLN A 27 12.99 9.24 4.28
C GLN A 27 12.62 9.89 2.96
N THR A 28 11.53 10.65 2.98
CA THR A 28 11.08 11.41 1.82
C THR A 28 10.28 12.63 2.27
N ASP A 29 10.44 13.73 1.58
CA ASP A 29 9.62 14.94 1.76
C ASP A 29 8.51 15.03 0.71
N ALA A 30 8.46 14.07 -0.23
CA ALA A 30 7.57 14.13 -1.37
C ALA A 30 6.12 13.77 -1.04
N LEU A 31 5.88 13.07 0.08
CA LEU A 31 4.52 12.65 0.45
C LEU A 31 4.37 12.54 1.96
N PRO A 32 3.12 12.57 2.47
CA PRO A 32 2.89 12.41 3.90
C PRO A 32 3.37 11.05 4.39
N VAL A 33 4.01 11.05 5.57
CA VAL A 33 4.48 9.82 6.21
C VAL A 33 3.71 9.64 7.52
N ILE A 34 3.12 8.46 7.70
CA ILE A 34 2.39 8.12 8.93
C ILE A 34 3.16 7.01 9.65
N LEU A 35 3.59 7.31 10.89
CA LEU A 35 4.31 6.36 11.72
C LEU A 35 3.30 5.55 12.52
N LEU A 36 3.13 4.28 12.15
CA LEU A 36 2.07 3.43 12.69
C LEU A 36 2.26 3.12 14.17
N ASP A 37 3.50 3.09 14.64
CA ASP A 37 3.82 2.76 16.04
C ASP A 37 3.68 3.95 16.99
N THR A 38 3.63 5.17 16.49
CA THR A 38 3.56 6.38 17.31
C THR A 38 2.32 7.23 17.08
N ALA A 39 1.59 7.01 15.97
CA ALA A 39 0.40 7.78 15.64
C ALA A 39 -0.75 7.43 16.59
N ASP A 40 -1.57 8.43 16.90
CA ASP A 40 -2.75 8.24 17.74
C ASP A 40 -3.99 8.19 16.86
N PHE A 41 -4.60 7.01 16.77
CA PHE A 41 -5.80 6.79 15.97
C PHE A 41 -7.08 6.78 16.82
N SER A 42 -6.99 7.08 18.11
CA SER A 42 -8.11 6.93 19.05
C SER A 42 -9.31 7.82 18.74
N THR A 43 -9.09 8.94 18.03
CA THR A 43 -10.16 9.86 17.65
C THR A 43 -10.77 9.59 16.29
N LEU A 44 -10.25 8.60 15.57
CA LEU A 44 -10.71 8.28 14.23
C LEU A 44 -11.90 7.31 14.29
N SER A 45 -12.70 7.33 13.22
CA SER A 45 -13.85 6.44 13.12
C SER A 45 -13.42 4.97 13.06
N GLU A 46 -14.18 4.12 13.74
CA GLU A 46 -13.98 2.66 13.70
C GLU A 46 -14.94 1.97 12.73
N THR A 47 -15.79 2.74 12.06
CA THR A 47 -16.72 2.19 11.08
C THR A 47 -16.04 1.93 9.76
N ASN A 48 -16.64 1.10 8.93
CA ASN A 48 -16.13 0.86 7.58
C ASN A 48 -16.17 2.15 6.76
N PRO A 49 -15.08 2.45 6.02
CA PRO A 49 -15.11 3.62 5.15
C PRO A 49 -16.17 3.47 4.06
N ASP A 50 -16.85 4.58 3.78
CA ASP A 50 -17.81 4.65 2.68
C ASP A 50 -17.24 5.60 1.65
N ILE A 51 -16.64 5.05 0.59
CA ILE A 51 -15.93 5.82 -0.42
C ILE A 51 -16.74 5.81 -1.71
N ALA A 52 -17.24 6.99 -2.08
CA ALA A 52 -18.00 7.13 -3.30
C ALA A 52 -17.14 6.79 -4.53
N GLY A 53 -17.70 6.03 -5.46
CA GLY A 53 -17.01 5.64 -6.68
C GLY A 53 -16.11 4.42 -6.56
N LEU A 54 -15.91 3.89 -5.36
CA LEU A 54 -15.14 2.66 -5.18
C LEU A 54 -16.02 1.45 -5.49
N ASP A 55 -15.52 0.54 -6.32
CA ASP A 55 -16.25 -0.69 -6.66
C ASP A 55 -15.32 -1.91 -6.67
N ALA A 56 -15.91 -3.08 -6.92
CA ALA A 56 -15.19 -4.36 -6.84
C ALA A 56 -14.12 -4.53 -7.92
N HIS A 57 -14.14 -3.73 -8.98
CA HIS A 57 -13.14 -3.79 -10.03
C HIS A 57 -11.90 -2.94 -9.73
N HIS A 58 -11.97 -2.06 -8.72
CA HIS A 58 -10.82 -1.29 -8.29
C HIS A 58 -9.79 -2.18 -7.59
N LEU A 59 -8.53 -1.75 -7.61
CA LEU A 59 -7.45 -2.50 -6.98
C LEU A 59 -7.63 -2.48 -5.46
N ALA A 60 -7.48 -3.66 -4.83
CA ALA A 60 -7.44 -3.78 -3.38
C ALA A 60 -6.02 -3.59 -2.87
N TYR A 61 -5.03 -4.12 -3.58
CA TYR A 61 -3.62 -4.00 -3.19
C TYR A 61 -2.69 -4.22 -4.37
N VAL A 62 -1.45 -3.79 -4.18
CA VAL A 62 -0.35 -4.01 -5.12
C VAL A 62 0.84 -4.52 -4.29
N ILE A 63 1.42 -5.65 -4.69
CA ILE A 63 2.60 -6.20 -4.04
C ILE A 63 3.74 -6.23 -5.05
N TYR A 64 4.88 -5.67 -4.67
CA TYR A 64 6.05 -5.69 -5.52
C TYR A 64 6.83 -6.97 -5.36
N THR A 65 7.21 -7.55 -6.50
CA THR A 65 8.03 -8.76 -6.56
C THR A 65 9.30 -8.48 -7.34
N SER A 66 10.33 -9.29 -7.08
CA SER A 66 11.57 -9.23 -7.85
C SER A 66 11.35 -9.84 -9.23
N GLY A 67 11.50 -9.02 -10.27
CA GLY A 67 11.37 -9.50 -11.64
C GLY A 67 12.70 -10.07 -12.17
N SER A 68 12.60 -10.83 -13.26
CA SER A 68 13.76 -11.38 -13.94
C SER A 68 14.69 -10.30 -14.52
N THR A 69 14.18 -9.09 -14.70
CA THR A 69 14.93 -7.94 -15.22
C THR A 69 15.68 -7.17 -14.15
N GLY A 70 15.59 -7.57 -12.88
CA GLY A 70 16.25 -6.90 -11.77
C GLY A 70 15.47 -5.74 -11.16
N LYS A 71 14.43 -5.22 -11.82
CA LYS A 71 13.58 -4.18 -11.28
C LYS A 71 12.30 -4.78 -10.68
N PRO A 72 11.84 -4.28 -9.51
CA PRO A 72 10.59 -4.75 -8.94
C PRO A 72 9.40 -4.47 -9.86
N LYS A 73 8.45 -5.38 -9.85
CA LYS A 73 7.19 -5.23 -10.58
C LYS A 73 6.02 -5.31 -9.62
N GLY A 74 5.06 -4.40 -9.77
CA GLY A 74 3.86 -4.40 -8.97
C GLY A 74 2.86 -5.43 -9.46
N VAL A 75 2.49 -6.35 -8.60
CA VAL A 75 1.43 -7.34 -8.87
C VAL A 75 0.14 -6.84 -8.26
N MET A 76 -0.87 -6.66 -9.08
CA MET A 76 -2.13 -6.00 -8.72
C MET A 76 -3.25 -7.01 -8.53
N ASN A 77 -4.08 -6.79 -7.51
CA ASN A 77 -5.30 -7.56 -7.32
C ASN A 77 -6.48 -6.63 -7.04
N SER A 78 -7.61 -6.92 -7.71
CA SER A 78 -8.84 -6.17 -7.46
C SER A 78 -9.55 -6.68 -6.21
N HIS A 79 -10.49 -5.89 -5.69
CA HIS A 79 -11.35 -6.31 -4.58
C HIS A 79 -12.14 -7.56 -4.97
N ARG A 80 -12.65 -7.63 -6.19
CA ARG A 80 -13.39 -8.79 -6.68
C ARG A 80 -12.53 -10.05 -6.71
N GLY A 81 -11.29 -9.95 -7.18
CA GLY A 81 -10.37 -11.07 -7.22
C GLY A 81 -10.06 -11.61 -5.83
N LEU A 82 -9.83 -10.70 -4.88
CA LEU A 82 -9.57 -11.07 -3.49
C LEU A 82 -10.79 -11.75 -2.86
N CYS A 83 -11.99 -11.20 -3.05
CA CYS A 83 -13.22 -11.77 -2.52
C CYS A 83 -13.49 -13.17 -3.10
N ASN A 84 -13.30 -13.36 -4.40
CA ASN A 84 -13.49 -14.65 -5.04
C ASN A 84 -12.55 -15.70 -4.46
N ARG A 85 -11.30 -15.32 -4.21
CA ARG A 85 -10.32 -16.22 -3.61
C ARG A 85 -10.68 -16.61 -2.20
N LEU A 86 -11.12 -15.64 -1.38
CA LEU A 86 -11.52 -15.90 0.00
C LEU A 86 -12.75 -16.80 0.07
N VAL A 87 -13.73 -16.59 -0.79
CA VAL A 87 -14.92 -17.46 -0.87
C VAL A 87 -14.53 -18.88 -1.27
N TRP A 88 -13.64 -19.01 -2.25
CA TRP A 88 -13.19 -20.32 -2.72
C TRP A 88 -12.43 -21.11 -1.65
N MET A 89 -11.73 -20.41 -0.76
CA MET A 89 -10.92 -21.03 0.29
C MET A 89 -11.70 -21.45 1.54
N GLN A 90 -12.98 -21.11 1.63
CA GLN A 90 -13.83 -21.47 2.78
C GLN A 90 -14.26 -22.94 2.75
#